data_ed94d3bdfc9990d375556f553a13c2ed
#
_entry.id   ed94d3bdfc9990d375556f553a13c2ed
#
_cell.length_a   1.000
_cell.length_b   1.000
_cell.length_c   1.000
_cell.angle_alpha   90.00
_cell.angle_beta   90.00
_cell.angle_gamma   90.00
#
_symmetry.space_group_name_H-M   'P 1'
#
loop_
_entity.id
_entity.type
_entity.pdbx_description
1 polymer ?
#
loop_
_entity_poly.entity_id
_entity_poly.type
_entity_poly.pdbx_seq_one_letter_code
_entity_poly.pdbx_strand_id
1 'polypeptide(L)'
;RIRYITPQFFINDGFVMLADFQFILAGALVGFCVGVTGVGGGSLMTPILISFLKVEPHIAIGTDLLFAAISKFCGSLVHAKKLNIVWPIVGWLALGSIPASLGTTWALDHFMGGAKEYKKLLTIVLGGMLILTGASIIFRGRIEAFFNRHQHDVAGEAVGADEHSQVILKHKAWILFMGVMLGILVTLSSVGAGAFGVMALVLLFPKLPMIRIIGSDVAHAVLLTLVAGLGHLKSGNVDM
;
A
#
# COMPACT_ATOMS: atom_id res chain seq x y z
N ARG A 1 14.39 -2.27 29.78
CA ARG A 1 13.49 -1.72 30.83
C ARG A 1 12.38 -0.98 30.12
N ILE A 2 11.31 -1.69 29.84
CA ILE A 2 10.06 -1.16 29.30
C ILE A 2 9.46 -0.29 30.42
N ARG A 3 9.50 1.01 30.27
CA ARG A 3 8.72 1.93 31.09
C ARG A 3 7.30 1.92 30.51
N TYR A 4 6.43 1.10 31.07
CA TYR A 4 5.00 1.29 30.94
C TYR A 4 4.70 2.67 31.53
N ILE A 5 4.28 3.61 30.68
CA ILE A 5 3.53 4.77 31.13
C ILE A 5 2.22 4.19 31.61
N THR A 6 2.07 4.06 32.92
CA THR A 6 0.79 3.73 33.53
C THR A 6 -0.23 4.77 33.09
N PRO A 7 -1.29 4.41 32.36
CA PRO A 7 -2.41 5.30 32.24
C PRO A 7 -2.99 5.45 33.65
N GLN A 8 -3.20 6.66 34.09
CA GLN A 8 -4.01 6.93 35.26
C GLN A 8 -5.41 6.42 34.96
N PHE A 9 -5.65 5.23 35.42
CA PHE A 9 -6.93 4.54 35.42
C PHE A 9 -7.85 5.26 36.40
N PHE A 10 -8.55 6.26 35.94
CA PHE A 10 -9.78 6.83 36.53
C PHE A 10 -10.18 8.10 35.76
N ILE A 11 -10.53 7.99 34.48
CA ILE A 11 -11.38 9.00 33.86
C ILE A 11 -12.29 8.28 32.84
N ASN A 12 -13.53 8.08 33.26
CA ASN A 12 -14.73 7.91 32.42
C ASN A 12 -14.68 6.84 31.32
N ASP A 13 -15.33 5.70 31.59
CA ASP A 13 -15.71 4.70 30.58
C ASP A 13 -16.36 5.33 29.32
N GLY A 14 -17.01 6.46 29.47
CA GLY A 14 -17.57 7.22 28.36
C GLY A 14 -16.56 7.89 27.43
N PHE A 15 -15.39 8.27 27.91
CA PHE A 15 -14.35 8.91 27.07
C PHE A 15 -13.58 7.86 26.25
N VAL A 16 -13.36 6.68 26.82
CA VAL A 16 -12.77 5.55 26.10
C VAL A 16 -13.71 5.08 24.99
N MET A 17 -15.00 4.90 25.27
CA MET A 17 -16.02 4.55 24.26
C MET A 17 -16.12 5.58 23.12
N LEU A 18 -15.97 6.88 23.43
CA LEU A 18 -15.98 7.93 22.40
C LEU A 18 -14.72 7.88 21.53
N ALA A 19 -13.57 7.61 22.12
CA ALA A 19 -12.33 7.44 21.36
C ALA A 19 -12.41 6.22 20.42
N ASP A 20 -12.84 5.07 20.94
CA ASP A 20 -13.02 3.84 20.15
C ASP A 20 -14.03 4.06 19.01
N PHE A 21 -15.12 4.79 19.27
CA PHE A 21 -16.12 5.11 18.25
C PHE A 21 -15.53 5.99 17.13
N GLN A 22 -14.63 6.93 17.44
CA GLN A 22 -13.96 7.76 16.44
C GLN A 22 -13.06 6.92 15.52
N PHE A 23 -12.34 5.93 16.06
CA PHE A 23 -11.53 5.02 15.26
C PHE A 23 -12.39 4.14 14.35
N ILE A 24 -13.49 3.60 14.86
CA ILE A 24 -14.44 2.79 14.08
C ILE A 24 -15.06 3.63 12.96
N LEU A 25 -15.51 4.85 13.26
CA LEU A 25 -16.10 5.76 12.27
C LEU A 25 -15.09 6.15 11.18
N ALA A 26 -13.86 6.51 11.59
CA ALA A 26 -12.78 6.81 10.65
C ALA A 26 -12.47 5.62 9.73
N GLY A 27 -12.35 4.41 10.28
CA GLY A 27 -12.13 3.19 9.53
C GLY A 27 -13.26 2.89 8.53
N ALA A 28 -14.52 3.06 8.96
CA ALA A 28 -15.69 2.86 8.10
C ALA A 28 -15.75 3.88 6.94
N LEU A 29 -15.52 5.16 7.24
CA LEU A 29 -15.50 6.23 6.24
C LEU A 29 -14.35 6.02 5.23
N VAL A 30 -13.15 5.72 5.72
CA VAL A 30 -12.00 5.45 4.86
C VAL A 30 -12.26 4.22 4.01
N GLY A 31 -12.75 3.13 4.61
CA GLY A 31 -13.08 1.89 3.89
C GLY A 31 -14.10 2.12 2.78
N PHE A 32 -15.14 2.91 3.04
CA PHE A 32 -16.13 3.31 2.04
C PHE A 32 -15.51 4.14 0.92
N CYS A 33 -14.75 5.20 1.24
CA CYS A 33 -14.06 6.03 0.25
C CYS A 33 -13.09 5.22 -0.62
N VAL A 34 -12.32 4.33 -0.01
CA VAL A 34 -11.39 3.45 -0.72
C VAL A 34 -12.13 2.46 -1.63
N GLY A 35 -13.24 1.90 -1.15
CA GLY A 35 -14.08 1.00 -1.95
C GLY A 35 -14.66 1.67 -3.19
N VAL A 36 -15.08 2.93 -3.09
CA VAL A 36 -15.63 3.70 -4.22
C VAL A 36 -14.55 4.21 -5.17
N THR A 37 -13.43 4.70 -4.63
CA THR A 37 -12.38 5.36 -5.45
C THR A 37 -11.32 4.40 -5.96
N GLY A 38 -11.14 3.25 -5.33
CA GLY A 38 -10.04 2.30 -5.62
C GLY A 38 -8.66 2.86 -5.25
N VAL A 39 -8.60 4.00 -4.58
CA VAL A 39 -7.36 4.59 -4.05
C VAL A 39 -6.96 3.80 -2.81
N GLY A 40 -5.74 3.33 -2.73
CA GLY A 40 -5.29 2.50 -1.60
C GLY A 40 -5.52 3.16 -0.23
N GLY A 41 -5.92 2.36 0.78
CA GLY A 41 -6.29 2.81 2.13
C GLY A 41 -5.26 3.70 2.80
N GLY A 42 -3.97 3.41 2.63
CA GLY A 42 -2.88 4.16 3.25
C GLY A 42 -2.82 5.65 2.88
N SER A 43 -3.33 6.04 1.71
CA SER A 43 -3.37 7.45 1.31
C SER A 43 -4.40 8.28 2.09
N LEU A 44 -5.38 7.65 2.71
CA LEU A 44 -6.42 8.31 3.50
C LEU A 44 -6.29 8.00 4.99
N MET A 45 -6.07 6.73 5.36
CA MET A 45 -6.05 6.28 6.74
C MET A 45 -4.88 6.88 7.52
N THR A 46 -3.67 6.77 7.01
CA THR A 46 -2.47 7.31 7.69
C THR A 46 -2.58 8.82 7.97
N PRO A 47 -2.94 9.70 7.01
CA PRO A 47 -3.17 11.12 7.29
C PRO A 47 -4.27 11.39 8.31
N ILE A 48 -5.34 10.62 8.30
CA ILE A 48 -6.45 10.77 9.26
C ILE A 48 -5.96 10.41 10.67
N LEU A 49 -5.26 9.30 10.84
CA LEU A 49 -4.66 8.90 12.12
C LEU A 49 -3.74 9.99 12.68
N ILE A 50 -2.89 10.57 11.84
CA ILE A 50 -1.93 11.59 12.27
C ILE A 50 -2.61 12.95 12.54
N SER A 51 -3.47 13.43 11.61
CA SER A 51 -3.99 14.79 11.65
C SER A 51 -5.18 14.94 12.60
N PHE A 52 -6.13 13.99 12.58
CA PHE A 52 -7.36 14.05 13.38
C PHE A 52 -7.22 13.31 14.70
N LEU A 53 -6.68 12.09 14.68
CA LEU A 53 -6.57 11.26 15.88
C LEU A 53 -5.25 11.47 16.63
N LYS A 54 -4.36 12.34 16.12
CA LYS A 54 -3.08 12.73 16.75
C LYS A 54 -2.16 11.56 17.07
N VAL A 55 -2.31 10.47 16.34
CA VAL A 55 -1.42 9.30 16.45
C VAL A 55 -0.04 9.65 15.91
N GLU A 56 1.00 9.16 16.55
CA GLU A 56 2.37 9.38 16.08
C GLU A 56 2.61 8.74 14.70
N PRO A 57 3.35 9.39 13.77
CA PRO A 57 3.50 8.93 12.40
C PRO A 57 3.95 7.48 12.26
N HIS A 58 4.89 7.02 13.07
CA HIS A 58 5.40 5.66 13.01
C HIS A 58 4.37 4.61 13.45
N ILE A 59 3.55 4.94 14.46
CA ILE A 59 2.45 4.09 14.93
C ILE A 59 1.33 4.07 13.88
N ALA A 60 0.97 5.24 13.35
CA ALA A 60 -0.06 5.35 12.32
C ALA A 60 0.29 4.53 11.07
N ILE A 61 1.55 4.59 10.60
CA ILE A 61 2.02 3.82 9.45
C ILE A 61 1.98 2.33 9.73
N GLY A 62 2.51 1.87 10.87
CA GLY A 62 2.54 0.46 11.24
C GLY A 62 1.13 -0.14 11.38
N THR A 63 0.22 0.58 12.06
CA THR A 63 -1.19 0.18 12.25
C THR A 63 -1.93 0.11 10.91
N ASP A 64 -1.75 1.14 10.06
CA ASP A 64 -2.37 1.19 8.74
C ASP A 64 -1.88 0.06 7.80
N LEU A 65 -0.60 -0.30 7.85
CA LEU A 65 -0.05 -1.43 7.10
C LEU A 65 -0.74 -2.75 7.44
N LEU A 66 -0.98 -3.03 8.72
CA LEU A 66 -1.70 -4.24 9.15
C LEU A 66 -3.17 -4.20 8.76
N PHE A 67 -3.83 -3.06 8.96
CA PHE A 67 -5.20 -2.85 8.50
C PHE A 67 -5.34 -3.04 6.99
N ALA A 68 -4.40 -2.46 6.22
CA ALA A 68 -4.36 -2.60 4.76
C ALA A 68 -4.12 -4.06 4.34
N ALA A 69 -3.29 -4.82 5.05
CA ALA A 69 -3.05 -6.23 4.77
C ALA A 69 -4.34 -7.05 4.88
N ILE A 70 -5.11 -6.87 5.95
CA ILE A 70 -6.39 -7.57 6.18
C ILE A 70 -7.42 -7.17 5.14
N SER A 71 -7.60 -5.86 4.92
CA SER A 71 -8.59 -5.34 3.97
C SER A 71 -8.31 -5.79 2.54
N LYS A 72 -7.05 -5.72 2.11
CA LYS A 72 -6.63 -6.15 0.76
C LYS A 72 -6.65 -7.66 0.60
N PHE A 73 -6.44 -8.42 1.66
CA PHE A 73 -6.60 -9.88 1.61
C PHE A 73 -8.02 -10.26 1.20
N CYS A 74 -9.03 -9.65 1.81
CA CYS A 74 -10.42 -9.87 1.41
C CYS A 74 -10.68 -9.50 -0.06
N GLY A 75 -10.16 -8.36 -0.51
CA GLY A 75 -10.24 -7.94 -1.91
C GLY A 75 -9.51 -8.89 -2.87
N SER A 76 -8.34 -9.36 -2.48
CA SER A 76 -7.53 -10.32 -3.25
C SER A 76 -8.25 -11.65 -3.49
N LEU A 77 -9.00 -12.14 -2.49
CA LEU A 77 -9.81 -13.37 -2.65
C LEU A 77 -10.86 -13.22 -3.74
N VAL A 78 -11.50 -12.05 -3.85
CA VAL A 78 -12.50 -11.80 -4.91
C VAL A 78 -11.82 -11.76 -6.29
N HIS A 79 -10.68 -11.10 -6.42
CA HIS A 79 -9.91 -11.04 -7.65
C HIS A 79 -9.35 -12.42 -8.06
N ALA A 80 -8.92 -13.24 -7.09
CA ALA A 80 -8.44 -14.59 -7.32
C ALA A 80 -9.55 -15.50 -7.87
N LYS A 81 -10.76 -15.46 -7.27
CA LYS A 81 -11.91 -16.21 -7.73
C LYS A 81 -12.34 -15.85 -9.17
N LYS A 82 -12.15 -14.58 -9.56
CA LYS A 82 -12.46 -14.09 -10.91
C LYS A 82 -11.31 -14.26 -11.91
N LEU A 83 -10.22 -14.93 -11.55
CA LEU A 83 -9.01 -15.12 -12.37
C LEU A 83 -8.38 -13.80 -12.87
N ASN A 84 -8.52 -12.73 -12.08
CA ASN A 84 -8.01 -11.41 -12.41
C ASN A 84 -6.57 -11.16 -11.92
N ILE A 85 -5.88 -12.19 -11.44
CA ILE A 85 -4.51 -12.07 -10.92
C ILE A 85 -3.53 -12.68 -11.91
N VAL A 86 -2.51 -11.92 -12.27
CA VAL A 86 -1.38 -12.40 -13.08
C VAL A 86 -0.24 -12.76 -12.12
N TRP A 87 -0.23 -14.00 -11.65
CA TRP A 87 0.71 -14.51 -10.64
C TRP A 87 2.19 -14.27 -10.93
N PRO A 88 2.68 -14.39 -12.19
CA PRO A 88 4.07 -14.07 -12.50
C PRO A 88 4.45 -12.61 -12.20
N ILE A 89 3.55 -11.64 -12.44
CA ILE A 89 3.77 -10.23 -12.07
C ILE A 89 3.87 -10.09 -10.56
N VAL A 90 2.92 -10.70 -9.83
CA VAL A 90 2.92 -10.72 -8.35
C VAL A 90 4.22 -11.30 -7.81
N GLY A 91 4.68 -12.42 -8.38
CA GLY A 91 5.93 -13.09 -7.96
C GLY A 91 7.17 -12.19 -8.14
N TRP A 92 7.35 -11.59 -9.31
CA TRP A 92 8.49 -10.70 -9.57
C TRP A 92 8.45 -9.42 -8.74
N LEU A 93 7.27 -8.83 -8.52
CA LEU A 93 7.10 -7.69 -7.62
C LEU A 93 7.43 -8.08 -6.17
N ALA A 94 6.95 -9.24 -5.71
CA ALA A 94 7.21 -9.71 -4.35
C ALA A 94 8.68 -10.01 -4.11
N LEU A 95 9.37 -10.61 -5.10
CA LEU A 95 10.83 -10.84 -5.04
C LEU A 95 11.64 -9.54 -4.86
N GLY A 96 11.18 -8.43 -5.41
CA GLY A 96 11.81 -7.13 -5.19
C GLY A 96 11.36 -6.48 -3.88
N SER A 97 10.06 -6.46 -3.62
CA SER A 97 9.48 -5.66 -2.54
C SER A 97 9.67 -6.26 -1.15
N ILE A 98 9.60 -7.59 -1.01
CA ILE A 98 9.75 -8.24 0.29
C ILE A 98 11.16 -8.04 0.88
N PRO A 99 12.26 -8.36 0.16
CA PRO A 99 13.60 -8.08 0.68
C PRO A 99 13.85 -6.60 0.94
N ALA A 100 13.33 -5.73 0.06
CA ALA A 100 13.46 -4.28 0.23
C ALA A 100 12.71 -3.77 1.47
N SER A 101 11.50 -4.28 1.73
CA SER A 101 10.72 -3.95 2.92
C SER A 101 11.42 -4.40 4.20
N LEU A 102 11.89 -5.65 4.25
CA LEU A 102 12.65 -6.18 5.40
C LEU A 102 13.95 -5.41 5.62
N GLY A 103 14.69 -5.10 4.54
CA GLY A 103 15.90 -4.29 4.60
C GLY A 103 15.62 -2.87 5.10
N THR A 104 14.51 -2.27 4.68
CA THR A 104 14.08 -0.93 5.13
C THR A 104 13.75 -0.94 6.61
N THR A 105 12.96 -1.91 7.10
CA THR A 105 12.63 -2.04 8.51
C THR A 105 13.89 -2.27 9.35
N TRP A 106 14.77 -3.15 8.91
CA TRP A 106 16.05 -3.40 9.58
C TRP A 106 16.94 -2.15 9.61
N ALA A 107 17.01 -1.41 8.52
CA ALA A 107 17.78 -0.17 8.45
C ALA A 107 17.21 0.90 9.39
N LEU A 108 15.89 1.04 9.48
CA LEU A 108 15.23 1.94 10.40
C LEU A 108 15.57 1.60 11.86
N ASP A 109 15.53 0.34 12.23
CA ASP A 109 15.83 -0.11 13.60
C ASP A 109 17.31 0.07 13.97
N HIS A 110 18.22 -0.11 12.99
CA HIS A 110 19.65 -0.14 13.26
C HIS A 110 20.33 1.22 13.13
N PHE A 111 19.93 2.05 12.18
CA PHE A 111 20.59 3.32 11.88
C PHE A 111 19.88 4.54 12.47
N MET A 112 18.60 4.42 12.79
CA MET A 112 17.82 5.54 13.30
C MET A 112 17.51 5.39 14.79
N GLY A 113 18.56 5.32 15.62
CA GLY A 113 18.44 5.25 17.07
C GLY A 113 17.89 6.53 17.75
N GLY A 114 17.54 7.56 16.98
CA GLY A 114 16.96 8.81 17.46
C GLY A 114 15.51 8.99 17.02
N ALA A 115 14.57 8.95 17.98
CA ALA A 115 13.13 9.09 17.71
C ALA A 115 12.74 10.33 16.87
N LYS A 116 13.51 11.43 16.95
CA LYS A 116 13.23 12.66 16.19
C LYS A 116 13.56 12.56 14.71
N GLU A 117 14.71 11.96 14.36
CA GLU A 117 15.15 11.81 12.96
C GLU A 117 14.28 10.79 12.24
N TYR A 118 13.93 9.70 12.92
CA TYR A 118 13.01 8.69 12.44
C TYR A 118 11.64 9.27 12.07
N LYS A 119 11.02 10.04 12.99
CA LYS A 119 9.72 10.71 12.75
C LYS A 119 9.79 11.68 11.57
N LYS A 120 10.87 12.46 11.47
CA LYS A 120 11.05 13.43 10.38
C LYS A 120 11.14 12.74 9.02
N LEU A 121 11.90 11.65 8.90
CA LEU A 121 12.01 10.88 7.66
C LEU A 121 10.66 10.33 7.24
N LEU A 122 9.94 9.65 8.13
CA LEU A 122 8.63 9.07 7.83
C LEU A 122 7.63 10.14 7.38
N THR A 123 7.62 11.30 8.05
CA THR A 123 6.72 12.41 7.70
C THR A 123 7.04 12.98 6.31
N ILE A 124 8.32 13.13 5.96
CA ILE A 124 8.74 13.64 4.65
C ILE A 124 8.36 12.64 3.55
N VAL A 125 8.67 11.34 3.75
CA VAL A 125 8.32 10.29 2.78
C VAL A 125 6.82 10.17 2.62
N LEU A 126 6.06 10.18 3.71
CA LEU A 126 4.60 10.18 3.68
C LEU A 126 4.06 11.38 2.89
N GLY A 127 4.53 12.60 3.17
CA GLY A 127 4.11 13.80 2.44
C GLY A 127 4.42 13.70 0.94
N GLY A 128 5.61 13.26 0.57
CA GLY A 128 6.00 13.03 -0.82
C GLY A 128 5.11 11.99 -1.51
N MET A 129 4.82 10.88 -0.84
CA MET A 129 3.95 9.82 -1.37
C MET A 129 2.49 10.27 -1.50
N LEU A 130 2.00 11.12 -0.61
CA LEU A 130 0.65 11.71 -0.73
C LEU A 130 0.56 12.64 -1.94
N ILE A 131 1.57 13.47 -2.19
CA ILE A 131 1.65 14.34 -3.38
C ILE A 131 1.69 13.48 -4.65
N LEU A 132 2.52 12.43 -4.67
CA LEU A 132 2.64 11.52 -5.80
C LEU A 132 1.32 10.77 -6.07
N THR A 133 0.65 10.30 -5.01
CA THR A 133 -0.66 9.64 -5.12
C THR A 133 -1.73 10.61 -5.60
N GLY A 134 -1.77 11.82 -5.07
CA GLY A 134 -2.69 12.86 -5.53
C GLY A 134 -2.48 13.20 -7.01
N ALA A 135 -1.24 13.36 -7.45
CA ALA A 135 -0.90 13.54 -8.86
C ALA A 135 -1.36 12.35 -9.71
N SER A 136 -1.11 11.11 -9.25
CA SER A 136 -1.57 9.89 -9.94
C SER A 136 -3.07 9.85 -10.14
N ILE A 137 -3.86 10.29 -9.16
CA ILE A 137 -5.32 10.35 -9.25
C ILE A 137 -5.77 11.42 -10.25
N ILE A 138 -5.18 12.61 -10.19
CA ILE A 138 -5.51 13.71 -11.11
C ILE A 138 -5.20 13.33 -12.57
N PHE A 139 -4.07 12.68 -12.79
CA PHE A 139 -3.65 12.24 -14.12
C PHE A 139 -4.29 10.94 -14.58
N ARG A 140 -4.94 10.19 -13.69
CA ARG A 140 -5.56 8.88 -13.99
C ARG A 140 -6.48 8.93 -15.21
N GLY A 141 -7.37 9.91 -15.27
CA GLY A 141 -8.30 10.04 -16.39
C GLY A 141 -7.59 10.31 -17.73
N ARG A 142 -6.49 11.06 -17.74
CA ARG A 142 -5.68 11.27 -18.95
C ARG A 142 -4.92 10.02 -19.34
N ILE A 143 -4.41 9.30 -18.37
CA ILE A 143 -3.70 8.03 -18.57
C ILE A 143 -4.67 6.97 -19.11
N GLU A 144 -5.83 6.81 -18.51
CA GLU A 144 -6.88 5.90 -18.99
C GLU A 144 -7.36 6.26 -20.41
N ALA A 145 -7.55 7.55 -20.71
CA ALA A 145 -7.92 7.99 -22.05
C ALA A 145 -6.83 7.71 -23.11
N PHE A 146 -5.57 7.89 -22.73
CA PHE A 146 -4.44 7.55 -23.59
C PHE A 146 -4.35 6.04 -23.85
N PHE A 147 -4.56 5.22 -22.84
CA PHE A 147 -4.52 3.76 -22.96
C PHE A 147 -5.76 3.20 -23.67
N ASN A 148 -6.95 3.74 -23.42
CA ASN A 148 -8.17 3.30 -24.14
C ASN A 148 -8.08 3.55 -25.64
N ARG A 149 -7.41 4.62 -26.09
CA ARG A 149 -7.11 4.82 -27.51
C ARG A 149 -6.25 3.68 -28.08
N HIS A 150 -5.23 3.23 -27.34
CA HIS A 150 -4.37 2.13 -27.78
C HIS A 150 -5.03 0.74 -27.65
N GLN A 151 -5.97 0.56 -26.71
CA GLN A 151 -6.71 -0.69 -26.57
C GLN A 151 -7.74 -0.90 -27.68
N HIS A 152 -8.35 0.15 -28.22
CA HIS A 152 -9.27 0.02 -29.35
C HIS A 152 -8.57 -0.48 -30.63
N ASP A 153 -7.29 -0.16 -30.82
CA ASP A 153 -6.50 -0.63 -31.96
C ASP A 153 -6.04 -2.11 -31.82
N VAL A 154 -6.10 -2.68 -30.59
CA VAL A 154 -5.60 -4.03 -30.28
C VAL A 154 -6.72 -5.02 -29.87
N ALA A 155 -7.97 -4.56 -29.77
CA ALA A 155 -9.11 -5.38 -29.32
C ALA A 155 -9.48 -6.56 -30.23
N GLY A 156 -8.73 -6.81 -31.30
CA GLY A 156 -8.91 -7.93 -32.23
C GLY A 156 -8.05 -9.19 -31.94
N GLU A 157 -7.01 -9.09 -31.13
CA GLU A 157 -6.14 -10.23 -30.85
C GLU A 157 -6.22 -10.64 -29.39
N ALA A 158 -6.84 -11.80 -29.14
CA ALA A 158 -6.74 -12.49 -27.87
C ALA A 158 -5.27 -12.89 -27.66
N VAL A 159 -4.52 -12.06 -26.91
CA VAL A 159 -3.11 -12.32 -26.59
C VAL A 159 -3.04 -13.63 -25.81
N GLY A 160 -2.43 -14.65 -26.42
CA GLY A 160 -2.28 -15.97 -25.84
C GLY A 160 -1.46 -15.96 -24.55
N ALA A 161 -1.69 -16.94 -23.67
CA ALA A 161 -0.98 -17.08 -22.38
C ALA A 161 0.56 -17.08 -22.55
N ASP A 162 1.07 -17.59 -23.66
CA ASP A 162 2.50 -17.67 -23.96
C ASP A 162 3.11 -16.31 -24.29
N GLU A 163 2.38 -15.43 -24.98
CA GLU A 163 2.84 -14.07 -25.30
C GLU A 163 2.94 -13.18 -24.04
N HIS A 164 1.99 -13.35 -23.10
CA HIS A 164 2.06 -12.69 -21.79
C HIS A 164 3.32 -13.08 -21.01
N SER A 165 3.68 -14.36 -21.06
CA SER A 165 4.88 -14.86 -20.37
C SER A 165 6.16 -14.27 -20.95
N GLN A 166 6.26 -14.14 -22.27
CA GLN A 166 7.42 -13.55 -22.93
C GLN A 166 7.56 -12.04 -22.63
N VAL A 167 6.46 -11.29 -22.61
CA VAL A 167 6.46 -9.85 -22.26
C VAL A 167 6.91 -9.66 -20.81
N ILE A 168 6.45 -10.50 -19.89
CA ILE A 168 6.87 -10.46 -18.48
C ILE A 168 8.37 -10.74 -18.34
N LEU A 169 8.88 -11.77 -19.05
CA LEU A 169 10.30 -12.11 -19.02
C LEU A 169 11.18 -10.98 -19.58
N LYS A 170 10.71 -10.28 -20.60
CA LYS A 170 11.42 -9.12 -21.17
C LYS A 170 11.52 -7.96 -20.18
N HIS A 171 10.50 -7.75 -19.35
CA HIS A 171 10.43 -6.63 -18.41
C HIS A 171 10.76 -7.02 -16.96
N LYS A 172 11.24 -8.25 -16.71
CA LYS A 172 11.50 -8.76 -15.35
C LYS A 172 12.35 -7.83 -14.47
N ALA A 173 13.39 -7.21 -15.06
CA ALA A 173 14.27 -6.29 -14.33
C ALA A 173 13.51 -5.01 -13.89
N TRP A 174 12.64 -4.47 -14.75
CA TRP A 174 11.81 -3.32 -14.42
C TRP A 174 10.76 -3.65 -13.37
N ILE A 175 10.13 -4.85 -13.43
CA ILE A 175 9.17 -5.31 -12.44
C ILE A 175 9.87 -5.47 -11.08
N LEU A 176 11.05 -6.05 -11.07
CA LEU A 176 11.87 -6.21 -9.86
C LEU A 176 12.24 -4.85 -9.26
N PHE A 177 12.72 -3.93 -10.10
CA PHE A 177 13.07 -2.57 -9.67
C PHE A 177 11.86 -1.83 -9.08
N MET A 178 10.70 -1.92 -9.74
CA MET A 178 9.44 -1.38 -9.21
C MET A 178 9.04 -2.03 -7.89
N GLY A 179 9.23 -3.36 -7.77
CA GLY A 179 9.04 -4.07 -6.51
C GLY A 179 9.92 -3.50 -5.39
N VAL A 180 11.22 -3.31 -5.63
CA VAL A 180 12.14 -2.70 -4.65
C VAL A 180 11.69 -1.30 -4.25
N MET A 181 11.36 -0.45 -5.22
CA MET A 181 10.86 0.91 -4.96
C MET A 181 9.58 0.88 -4.12
N LEU A 182 8.62 0.05 -4.49
CA LEU A 182 7.38 -0.11 -3.72
C LEU A 182 7.66 -0.65 -2.32
N GLY A 183 8.58 -1.62 -2.19
CA GLY A 183 8.98 -2.16 -0.89
C GLY A 183 9.48 -1.10 0.07
N ILE A 184 10.39 -0.23 -0.39
CA ILE A 184 10.92 0.88 0.42
C ILE A 184 9.81 1.90 0.73
N LEU A 185 9.14 2.42 -0.29
CA LEU A 185 8.20 3.53 -0.16
C LEU A 185 6.98 3.15 0.68
N VAL A 186 6.41 1.95 0.46
CA VAL A 186 5.25 1.48 1.22
C VAL A 186 5.61 1.21 2.68
N THR A 187 6.77 0.63 2.95
CA THR A 187 7.23 0.40 4.33
C THR A 187 7.41 1.71 5.11
N LEU A 188 7.88 2.77 4.43
CA LEU A 188 8.10 4.07 5.07
C LEU A 188 6.84 4.93 5.20
N SER A 189 5.81 4.71 4.39
CA SER A 189 4.66 5.62 4.31
C SER A 189 3.30 4.96 4.41
N SER A 190 3.22 3.62 4.33
CA SER A 190 1.96 2.87 4.10
C SER A 190 1.22 3.26 2.81
N VAL A 191 1.70 4.26 2.06
CA VAL A 191 1.10 4.78 0.83
C VAL A 191 1.82 4.22 -0.39
N GLY A 192 1.11 3.99 -1.50
CA GLY A 192 1.71 3.60 -2.78
C GLY A 192 1.28 2.23 -3.28
N ALA A 193 1.01 1.27 -2.40
CA ALA A 193 0.38 0.02 -2.80
C ALA A 193 -1.10 0.27 -3.14
N GLY A 194 -1.38 0.52 -4.38
CA GLY A 194 -2.70 0.90 -4.93
C GLY A 194 -2.50 1.87 -6.08
N ALA A 195 -2.72 3.16 -5.86
CA ALA A 195 -2.70 4.13 -6.96
C ALA A 195 -1.37 4.19 -7.72
N PHE A 196 -0.23 4.23 -7.01
CA PHE A 196 1.08 4.25 -7.63
C PHE A 196 1.48 2.90 -8.23
N GLY A 197 1.20 1.79 -7.51
CA GLY A 197 1.47 0.44 -8.01
C GLY A 197 0.69 0.13 -9.29
N VAL A 198 -0.61 0.43 -9.29
CA VAL A 198 -1.46 0.28 -10.49
C VAL A 198 -0.93 1.13 -11.65
N MET A 199 -0.62 2.42 -11.41
CA MET A 199 -0.09 3.30 -12.45
C MET A 199 1.21 2.78 -13.04
N ALA A 200 2.13 2.31 -12.22
CA ALA A 200 3.39 1.73 -12.65
C ALA A 200 3.19 0.47 -13.50
N LEU A 201 2.28 -0.42 -13.08
CA LEU A 201 1.94 -1.62 -13.86
C LEU A 201 1.25 -1.29 -15.17
N VAL A 202 0.38 -0.27 -15.22
CA VAL A 202 -0.24 0.22 -16.46
C VAL A 202 0.82 0.68 -17.45
N LEU A 203 1.82 1.43 -16.99
CA LEU A 203 2.93 1.89 -17.83
C LEU A 203 3.81 0.75 -18.37
N LEU A 204 4.02 -0.30 -17.55
CA LEU A 204 4.80 -1.47 -17.95
C LEU A 204 4.04 -2.45 -18.85
N PHE A 205 2.74 -2.56 -18.63
CA PHE A 205 1.89 -3.53 -19.31
C PHE A 205 0.65 -2.87 -19.93
N PRO A 206 0.81 -1.98 -20.92
CA PRO A 206 -0.30 -1.24 -21.51
C PRO A 206 -1.34 -2.13 -22.23
N LYS A 207 -0.95 -3.33 -22.62
CA LYS A 207 -1.83 -4.30 -23.28
C LYS A 207 -2.66 -5.17 -22.31
N LEU A 208 -2.36 -5.12 -21.00
CA LEU A 208 -3.12 -5.88 -20.01
C LEU A 208 -4.43 -5.18 -19.65
N PRO A 209 -5.55 -5.92 -19.55
CA PRO A 209 -6.81 -5.36 -19.06
C PRO A 209 -6.62 -4.75 -17.66
N MET A 210 -7.20 -3.57 -17.42
CA MET A 210 -7.07 -2.82 -16.16
C MET A 210 -7.47 -3.67 -14.95
N ILE A 211 -8.49 -4.50 -15.08
CA ILE A 211 -8.98 -5.38 -14.00
C ILE A 211 -7.91 -6.41 -13.58
N ARG A 212 -7.07 -6.89 -14.50
CA ARG A 212 -5.97 -7.81 -14.21
C ARG A 212 -4.79 -7.08 -13.56
N ILE A 213 -4.54 -5.84 -13.96
CA ILE A 213 -3.52 -4.98 -13.34
C ILE A 213 -3.91 -4.71 -11.88
N ILE A 214 -5.15 -4.28 -11.64
CA ILE A 214 -5.67 -4.02 -10.29
C ILE A 214 -5.63 -5.29 -9.44
N GLY A 215 -6.10 -6.43 -9.96
CA GLY A 215 -6.08 -7.69 -9.24
C GLY A 215 -4.68 -8.13 -8.84
N SER A 216 -3.70 -7.95 -9.73
CA SER A 216 -2.29 -8.29 -9.46
C SER A 216 -1.65 -7.33 -8.45
N ASP A 217 -1.93 -6.02 -8.54
CA ASP A 217 -1.46 -5.04 -7.56
C ASP A 217 -2.02 -5.30 -6.17
N VAL A 218 -3.33 -5.57 -6.07
CA VAL A 218 -3.98 -5.89 -4.79
C VAL A 218 -3.38 -7.15 -4.16
N ALA A 219 -3.17 -8.21 -4.95
CA ALA A 219 -2.58 -9.45 -4.47
C ALA A 219 -1.12 -9.27 -4.00
N HIS A 220 -0.30 -8.52 -4.76
CA HIS A 220 1.05 -8.13 -4.35
C HIS A 220 1.04 -7.29 -3.08
N ALA A 221 0.14 -6.31 -3.01
CA ALA A 221 0.03 -5.40 -1.88
C ALA A 221 -0.30 -6.12 -0.56
N VAL A 222 -1.07 -7.22 -0.58
CA VAL A 222 -1.31 -8.06 0.61
C VAL A 222 0.01 -8.56 1.18
N LEU A 223 0.86 -9.15 0.33
CA LEU A 223 2.14 -9.71 0.76
C LEU A 223 3.06 -8.61 1.31
N LEU A 224 3.16 -7.50 0.58
CA LEU A 224 4.01 -6.39 0.96
C LEU A 224 3.56 -5.72 2.26
N THR A 225 2.27 -5.38 2.39
CA THR A 225 1.77 -4.69 3.59
C THR A 225 1.77 -5.60 4.81
N LEU A 226 1.58 -6.91 4.64
CA LEU A 226 1.71 -7.88 5.72
C LEU A 226 3.16 -7.93 6.24
N VAL A 227 4.14 -8.08 5.34
CA VAL A 227 5.56 -8.15 5.72
C VAL A 227 6.02 -6.84 6.36
N ALA A 228 5.68 -5.69 5.76
CA ALA A 228 6.00 -4.37 6.30
C ALA A 228 5.33 -4.13 7.66
N GLY A 229 4.04 -4.47 7.80
CA GLY A 229 3.28 -4.34 9.04
C GLY A 229 3.82 -5.21 10.16
N LEU A 230 4.19 -6.46 9.88
CA LEU A 230 4.85 -7.34 10.85
C LEU A 230 6.23 -6.81 11.24
N GLY A 231 6.97 -6.19 10.31
CA GLY A 231 8.22 -5.50 10.61
C GLY A 231 8.00 -4.37 11.62
N HIS A 232 7.04 -3.47 11.36
CA HIS A 232 6.67 -2.40 12.27
C HIS A 232 6.13 -2.90 13.61
N LEU A 233 5.38 -4.00 13.62
CA LEU A 233 4.90 -4.64 14.86
C LEU A 233 6.07 -5.12 15.74
N LYS A 234 7.07 -5.74 15.12
CA LYS A 234 8.28 -6.19 15.82
C LYS A 234 9.07 -5.01 16.42
N SER A 235 9.08 -3.88 15.73
CA SER A 235 9.72 -2.64 16.20
C SER A 235 8.89 -1.87 17.23
N GLY A 236 7.70 -2.37 17.63
CA GLY A 236 6.82 -1.71 18.59
C GLY A 236 6.06 -0.50 18.04
N ASN A 237 5.95 -0.38 16.73
CA ASN A 237 5.34 0.75 16.01
C ASN A 237 3.91 0.44 15.56
N VAL A 238 3.15 -0.29 16.36
CA VAL A 238 1.74 -0.62 16.08
C VAL A 238 0.92 -0.42 17.35
N ASP A 239 -0.20 0.25 17.25
CA ASP A 239 -1.23 0.35 18.29
C ASP A 239 -2.35 -0.65 17.96
N MET A 240 -2.69 -1.53 18.94
CA MET A 240 -3.70 -2.58 18.79
C MET A 240 -4.82 -2.39 19.80
#